data_a223a9b93b21584bc51becf8eea4074a
#
_entry.id   a223a9b93b21584bc51becf8eea4074a
#
_cell.length_a   1.000
_cell.length_b   1.000
_cell.length_c   1.000
_cell.angle_alpha   90.00
_cell.angle_beta   90.00
_cell.angle_gamma   90.00
#
_symmetry.space_group_name_H-M   'P 1'
#
loop_
_entity.id
_entity.type
_entity.pdbx_description
1 polymer ?
#
loop_
_entity_poly.entity_id
_entity_poly.type
_entity_poly.pdbx_seq_one_letter_code
_entity_poly.pdbx_strand_id
1 'polypeptide(L)'
;MKMKLLMTSVLSTSLFLVACGGGSSDDGPATTNPSGTPTNNIQNPVVKVEAYTSTNLGSVAAESSILTYKMLGQSGQEVQATSLVFTPNTPPPVGGWPIVVWAHGTTGVADVCAPSKAALADSTKDLISKLLAAGYVVVAPDYEGLGTPGIHPFLNVKSEAFSITDAVVATRNYLSQRNLLTSKKWVTVGHSQGGHAALGAAQYASRAQLEYK
;
A
#
# COMPACT_ATOMS: atom_id res chain seq x y z
N MET A 1 -27.50 -14.44 55.23
CA MET A 1 -27.86 -15.10 54.00
C MET A 1 -26.56 -15.28 53.18
N LYS A 2 -25.99 -16.49 53.18
CA LYS A 2 -24.68 -16.77 52.57
C LYS A 2 -24.91 -17.32 51.15
N MET A 3 -24.47 -16.59 50.14
CA MET A 3 -24.55 -17.00 48.72
C MET A 3 -23.27 -17.77 48.37
N LYS A 4 -23.43 -19.06 48.04
CA LYS A 4 -22.34 -19.93 47.61
C LYS A 4 -22.10 -19.71 46.10
N LEU A 5 -20.88 -19.31 45.76
CA LEU A 5 -20.41 -19.21 44.38
C LEU A 5 -19.99 -20.59 43.86
N LEU A 6 -20.72 -21.13 42.89
CA LEU A 6 -20.31 -22.36 42.18
C LEU A 6 -19.32 -21.98 41.08
N MET A 7 -18.09 -22.43 41.21
CA MET A 7 -17.11 -22.45 40.11
C MET A 7 -17.37 -23.68 39.22
N THR A 8 -17.78 -23.44 37.98
CA THR A 8 -17.81 -24.48 36.96
C THR A 8 -16.50 -24.42 36.17
N SER A 9 -15.71 -25.47 36.33
CA SER A 9 -14.48 -25.73 35.58
C SER A 9 -14.85 -26.18 34.17
N VAL A 10 -14.43 -25.41 33.12
CA VAL A 10 -14.53 -25.83 31.74
C VAL A 10 -13.23 -26.52 31.34
N LEU A 11 -13.31 -27.82 31.12
CA LEU A 11 -12.22 -28.66 30.66
C LEU A 11 -12.09 -28.53 29.12
N SER A 12 -11.08 -27.84 28.65
CA SER A 12 -10.79 -27.72 27.21
C SER A 12 -10.06 -28.98 26.72
N THR A 13 -10.74 -29.80 25.96
CA THR A 13 -10.16 -30.94 25.24
C THR A 13 -9.55 -30.45 23.95
N SER A 14 -8.21 -30.46 23.87
CA SER A 14 -7.47 -30.18 22.63
C SER A 14 -7.48 -31.43 21.74
N LEU A 15 -8.15 -31.36 20.61
CA LEU A 15 -8.14 -32.41 19.59
C LEU A 15 -6.92 -32.23 18.68
N PHE A 16 -5.94 -33.13 18.78
CA PHE A 16 -4.84 -33.21 17.83
C PHE A 16 -5.29 -34.04 16.62
N LEU A 17 -5.43 -33.38 15.45
CA LEU A 17 -5.59 -34.07 14.17
C LEU A 17 -4.21 -34.37 13.60
N VAL A 18 -3.78 -35.62 13.67
CA VAL A 18 -2.63 -36.14 12.93
C VAL A 18 -3.13 -36.61 11.56
N ALA A 19 -2.79 -35.86 10.51
CA ALA A 19 -3.02 -36.29 9.14
C ALA A 19 -1.80 -37.10 8.66
N CYS A 20 -1.97 -38.42 8.56
CA CYS A 20 -1.06 -39.28 7.80
C CYS A 20 -1.41 -39.16 6.32
N GLY A 21 -0.55 -38.52 5.52
CA GLY A 21 -0.59 -38.56 4.06
C GLY A 21 0.46 -39.54 3.54
N GLY A 22 0.00 -40.63 2.87
CA GLY A 22 0.84 -41.64 2.27
C GLY A 22 1.62 -41.08 1.07
N GLY A 23 2.87 -41.52 0.93
CA GLY A 23 3.77 -41.15 -0.13
C GLY A 23 3.47 -41.87 -1.47
N SER A 24 3.79 -41.14 -2.53
CA SER A 24 4.18 -41.73 -3.81
C SER A 24 5.44 -41.02 -4.25
N SER A 25 6.48 -41.80 -4.39
CA SER A 25 7.80 -41.43 -4.87
C SER A 25 7.76 -41.14 -6.37
N ASP A 26 8.15 -39.90 -6.74
CA ASP A 26 8.74 -39.64 -8.05
C ASP A 26 9.95 -38.73 -7.84
N ASP A 27 11.12 -39.35 -8.04
CA ASP A 27 12.43 -38.72 -7.93
C ASP A 27 12.71 -37.83 -9.15
N GLY A 28 12.39 -36.56 -9.05
CA GLY A 28 12.94 -35.51 -9.87
C GLY A 28 13.63 -34.48 -8.95
N PRO A 29 14.77 -33.87 -9.33
CA PRO A 29 15.41 -32.88 -8.47
C PRO A 29 14.46 -31.70 -8.28
N ALA A 30 13.80 -31.68 -7.12
CA ALA A 30 12.99 -30.54 -6.71
C ALA A 30 13.92 -29.34 -6.53
N THR A 31 13.96 -28.47 -7.52
CA THR A 31 14.41 -27.09 -7.34
C THR A 31 13.37 -26.40 -6.46
N THR A 32 13.54 -26.50 -5.15
CA THR A 32 12.82 -25.67 -4.20
C THR A 32 13.29 -24.24 -4.38
N ASN A 33 12.65 -23.52 -5.30
CA ASN A 33 12.67 -22.07 -5.20
C ASN A 33 11.98 -21.72 -3.87
N PRO A 34 12.66 -21.07 -2.93
CA PRO A 34 11.97 -20.47 -1.79
C PRO A 34 10.91 -19.57 -2.40
N SER A 35 9.72 -19.58 -1.81
CA SER A 35 8.57 -18.74 -2.21
C SER A 35 9.03 -17.32 -2.46
N GLY A 36 9.47 -17.02 -3.67
CA GLY A 36 9.99 -15.71 -4.02
C GLY A 36 8.85 -14.72 -3.90
N THR A 37 9.02 -13.72 -3.04
CA THR A 37 8.14 -12.56 -3.04
C THR A 37 8.05 -12.05 -4.48
N PRO A 38 6.85 -11.86 -5.04
CA PRO A 38 6.72 -11.38 -6.41
C PRO A 38 7.52 -10.10 -6.60
N THR A 39 8.47 -10.10 -7.51
CA THR A 39 9.25 -8.91 -7.82
C THR A 39 8.40 -7.93 -8.63
N ASN A 40 8.61 -6.62 -8.44
CA ASN A 40 8.00 -5.63 -9.31
C ASN A 40 8.85 -5.49 -10.59
N ASN A 41 8.38 -6.10 -11.68
CA ASN A 41 9.03 -6.05 -13.00
C ASN A 41 8.32 -5.08 -13.95
N ILE A 42 7.44 -4.22 -13.46
CA ILE A 42 6.66 -3.30 -14.27
C ILE A 42 7.58 -2.24 -14.87
N GLN A 43 7.59 -2.19 -16.20
CA GLN A 43 8.35 -1.19 -16.95
C GLN A 43 7.52 0.07 -17.13
N ASN A 44 8.17 1.25 -17.02
CA ASN A 44 7.51 2.55 -17.19
C ASN A 44 6.23 2.63 -16.33
N PRO A 45 6.35 2.58 -14.99
CA PRO A 45 5.20 2.45 -14.11
C PRO A 45 4.31 3.68 -14.09
N VAL A 46 4.80 4.84 -14.52
CA VAL A 46 4.02 6.10 -14.58
C VAL A 46 3.26 6.15 -15.89
N VAL A 47 1.94 6.23 -15.82
CA VAL A 47 1.05 6.36 -16.99
C VAL A 47 0.69 7.81 -17.24
N LYS A 48 0.27 8.52 -16.19
CA LYS A 48 -0.22 9.91 -16.27
C LYS A 48 0.00 10.62 -14.95
N VAL A 49 0.20 11.94 -15.00
CA VAL A 49 0.25 12.81 -13.83
C VAL A 49 -0.65 14.00 -14.08
N GLU A 50 -1.51 14.29 -13.11
CA GLU A 50 -2.44 15.42 -13.13
C GLU A 50 -2.34 16.21 -11.83
N ALA A 51 -2.67 17.49 -11.86
CA ALA A 51 -2.73 18.29 -10.64
C ALA A 51 -3.92 17.84 -9.78
N TYR A 52 -3.68 17.63 -8.48
CA TYR A 52 -4.75 17.45 -7.50
C TYR A 52 -5.11 18.80 -6.89
N THR A 53 -6.30 19.28 -7.19
CA THR A 53 -6.78 20.60 -6.80
C THR A 53 -7.94 20.59 -5.79
N SER A 54 -8.46 19.40 -5.45
CA SER A 54 -9.62 19.26 -4.56
C SER A 54 -9.34 19.63 -3.11
N THR A 55 -8.06 19.64 -2.70
CA THR A 55 -7.65 20.08 -1.36
C THR A 55 -6.42 20.97 -1.44
N ASN A 56 -6.51 22.14 -0.84
CA ASN A 56 -5.36 23.03 -0.69
C ASN A 56 -4.62 22.71 0.62
N LEU A 57 -3.34 22.32 0.49
CA LEU A 57 -2.44 22.02 1.60
C LEU A 57 -1.58 23.24 2.01
N GLY A 58 -1.81 24.40 1.40
CA GLY A 58 -1.09 25.62 1.72
C GLY A 58 0.41 25.54 1.40
N SER A 59 1.22 26.22 2.21
CA SER A 59 2.66 26.35 2.00
C SER A 59 3.47 25.09 2.37
N VAL A 60 2.87 24.06 2.93
CA VAL A 60 3.59 22.84 3.31
C VAL A 60 3.80 21.89 2.13
N ALA A 61 2.99 21.98 1.09
CA ALA A 61 3.10 21.21 -0.13
C ALA A 61 3.73 22.06 -1.25
N ALA A 62 4.79 21.57 -1.87
CA ALA A 62 5.30 22.12 -3.12
C ALA A 62 4.42 21.72 -4.30
N GLU A 63 3.91 20.50 -4.27
CA GLU A 63 3.06 19.95 -5.33
C GLU A 63 2.08 18.91 -4.76
N SER A 64 0.89 18.88 -5.34
CA SER A 64 -0.16 17.90 -5.08
C SER A 64 -0.60 17.31 -6.42
N SER A 65 -0.40 16.02 -6.62
CA SER A 65 -0.62 15.33 -7.90
C SER A 65 -1.49 14.10 -7.75
N ILE A 66 -2.23 13.76 -8.80
CA ILE A 66 -2.83 12.46 -9.03
C ILE A 66 -1.91 11.71 -9.99
N LEU A 67 -1.32 10.63 -9.53
CA LEU A 67 -0.47 9.75 -10.30
C LEU A 67 -1.27 8.53 -10.74
N THR A 68 -1.49 8.36 -12.05
CA THR A 68 -1.95 7.08 -12.61
C THR A 68 -0.74 6.21 -12.87
N TYR A 69 -0.73 5.01 -12.31
CA TYR A 69 0.42 4.10 -12.38
C TYR A 69 -0.01 2.66 -12.70
N LYS A 70 0.94 1.88 -13.17
CA LYS A 70 0.79 0.45 -13.41
C LYS A 70 1.13 -0.32 -12.15
N MET A 71 0.32 -1.34 -11.85
CA MET A 71 0.53 -2.28 -10.76
C MET A 71 0.16 -3.70 -11.17
N LEU A 72 0.56 -4.70 -10.39
CA LEU A 72 0.01 -6.04 -10.51
C LEU A 72 -1.30 -6.12 -9.74
N GLY A 73 -2.36 -6.49 -10.42
CA GLY A 73 -3.66 -6.76 -9.81
C GLY A 73 -3.68 -8.08 -9.01
N GLN A 74 -4.80 -8.33 -8.35
CA GLN A 74 -5.02 -9.54 -7.54
C GLN A 74 -4.75 -10.84 -8.29
N SER A 75 -5.07 -10.89 -9.59
CA SER A 75 -4.90 -12.07 -10.46
C SER A 75 -3.52 -12.12 -11.14
N GLY A 76 -2.62 -11.19 -10.82
CA GLY A 76 -1.26 -11.16 -11.35
C GLY A 76 -1.11 -10.52 -12.72
N GLN A 77 -2.17 -9.96 -13.30
CA GLN A 77 -2.12 -9.16 -14.54
C GLN A 77 -1.70 -7.72 -14.24
N GLU A 78 -1.11 -7.04 -15.22
CA GLU A 78 -0.87 -5.60 -15.14
C GLU A 78 -2.19 -4.84 -15.25
N VAL A 79 -2.46 -3.96 -14.28
CA VAL A 79 -3.61 -3.07 -14.24
C VAL A 79 -3.15 -1.64 -13.94
N GLN A 80 -4.04 -0.67 -14.08
CA GLN A 80 -3.79 0.70 -13.68
C GLN A 80 -4.49 1.00 -12.35
N ALA A 81 -3.86 1.84 -11.55
CA ALA A 81 -4.44 2.42 -10.34
C ALA A 81 -4.06 3.90 -10.23
N THR A 82 -4.73 4.61 -9.35
CA THR A 82 -4.42 6.01 -9.03
C THR A 82 -3.89 6.15 -7.62
N SER A 83 -3.07 7.18 -7.42
CA SER A 83 -2.55 7.58 -6.11
C SER A 83 -2.43 9.08 -6.03
N LEU A 84 -2.75 9.65 -4.88
CA LEU A 84 -2.30 11.00 -4.56
C LEU A 84 -0.81 10.98 -4.20
N VAL A 85 -0.08 11.96 -4.69
CA VAL A 85 1.33 12.18 -4.38
C VAL A 85 1.51 13.63 -3.98
N PHE A 86 2.04 13.86 -2.78
CA PHE A 86 2.33 15.18 -2.25
C PHE A 86 3.82 15.31 -1.97
N THR A 87 4.44 16.34 -2.51
CA THR A 87 5.85 16.65 -2.22
C THR A 87 5.94 17.80 -1.20
N PRO A 88 6.84 17.70 -0.20
CA PRO A 88 7.00 18.76 0.78
C PRO A 88 7.64 20.01 0.14
N ASN A 89 7.37 21.18 0.70
CA ASN A 89 8.00 22.43 0.27
C ASN A 89 9.42 22.61 0.84
N THR A 90 9.85 21.71 1.73
CA THR A 90 11.23 21.68 2.23
C THR A 90 12.13 20.96 1.23
N PRO A 91 13.38 21.43 1.02
CA PRO A 91 14.31 20.74 0.12
C PRO A 91 14.61 19.33 0.62
N PRO A 92 14.92 18.38 -0.30
CA PRO A 92 15.26 17.02 0.12
C PRO A 92 16.53 17.01 0.97
N PRO A 93 16.54 16.21 2.04
CA PRO A 93 17.76 15.98 2.81
C PRO A 93 18.79 15.21 1.97
N VAL A 94 20.02 15.11 2.47
CA VAL A 94 21.04 14.25 1.87
C VAL A 94 20.52 12.81 1.78
N GLY A 95 20.50 12.26 0.56
CA GLY A 95 19.93 10.94 0.27
C GLY A 95 18.45 10.95 -0.12
N GLY A 96 17.81 12.12 -0.25
CA GLY A 96 16.44 12.27 -0.74
C GLY A 96 15.36 12.22 0.34
N TRP A 97 14.16 12.63 -0.01
CA TRP A 97 13.01 12.58 0.89
C TRP A 97 12.63 11.14 1.22
N PRO A 98 12.38 10.79 2.49
CA PRO A 98 11.71 9.55 2.84
C PRO A 98 10.22 9.60 2.45
N ILE A 99 9.62 8.43 2.20
CA ILE A 99 8.23 8.31 1.78
C ILE A 99 7.38 7.79 2.93
N VAL A 100 6.22 8.42 3.15
CA VAL A 100 5.14 7.88 3.98
C VAL A 100 3.96 7.55 3.07
N VAL A 101 3.49 6.31 3.13
CA VAL A 101 2.26 5.90 2.46
C VAL A 101 1.10 6.04 3.43
N TRP A 102 0.08 6.81 3.06
CA TRP A 102 -1.21 6.83 3.74
C TRP A 102 -2.15 5.82 3.06
N ALA A 103 -2.44 4.74 3.75
CA ALA A 103 -3.39 3.72 3.33
C ALA A 103 -4.76 4.03 3.95
N HIS A 104 -5.71 4.46 3.10
CA HIS A 104 -7.03 4.93 3.55
C HIS A 104 -7.94 3.78 4.01
N GLY A 105 -8.92 4.11 4.85
CA GLY A 105 -10.00 3.20 5.22
C GLY A 105 -11.01 3.04 4.08
N THR A 106 -12.00 2.17 4.26
CA THR A 106 -13.04 1.91 3.28
C THR A 106 -13.80 3.18 2.87
N THR A 107 -13.83 3.47 1.58
CA THR A 107 -14.56 4.59 0.97
C THR A 107 -15.70 4.12 0.06
N GLY A 108 -15.71 2.85 -0.29
CA GLY A 108 -16.65 2.20 -1.20
C GLY A 108 -15.94 1.27 -2.17
N VAL A 109 -16.65 0.81 -3.21
CA VAL A 109 -16.12 -0.14 -4.20
C VAL A 109 -16.27 0.35 -5.65
N ALA A 110 -16.86 1.52 -5.86
CA ALA A 110 -17.03 2.12 -7.17
C ALA A 110 -15.91 3.14 -7.46
N ASP A 111 -15.61 3.38 -8.74
CA ASP A 111 -14.59 4.35 -9.17
C ASP A 111 -14.76 5.74 -8.58
N VAL A 112 -16.01 6.18 -8.36
CA VAL A 112 -16.31 7.47 -7.76
C VAL A 112 -15.89 7.56 -6.29
N CYS A 113 -15.68 6.41 -5.64
CA CYS A 113 -15.27 6.33 -4.24
C CYS A 113 -13.76 6.51 -4.04
N ALA A 114 -12.98 6.66 -5.12
CA ALA A 114 -11.54 6.88 -5.03
C ALA A 114 -11.23 8.20 -4.29
N PRO A 115 -10.41 8.20 -3.23
CA PRO A 115 -10.00 9.41 -2.53
C PRO A 115 -9.40 10.49 -3.43
N SER A 116 -8.72 10.11 -4.51
CA SER A 116 -8.17 11.06 -5.48
C SER A 116 -9.22 11.89 -6.23
N LYS A 117 -10.49 11.46 -6.24
CA LYS A 117 -11.60 12.16 -6.90
C LYS A 117 -12.34 13.15 -6.00
N ALA A 118 -11.99 13.23 -4.73
CA ALA A 118 -12.68 14.06 -3.75
C ALA A 118 -11.69 14.92 -2.94
N ALA A 119 -12.22 15.86 -2.16
CA ALA A 119 -11.43 16.56 -1.17
C ALA A 119 -11.06 15.62 -0.01
N LEU A 120 -9.87 15.80 0.55
CA LEU A 120 -9.45 15.07 1.74
C LEU A 120 -10.33 15.44 2.93
N ALA A 121 -10.70 14.45 3.75
CA ALA A 121 -11.29 14.70 5.06
C ALA A 121 -10.31 15.52 5.93
N ASP A 122 -10.83 16.37 6.83
CA ASP A 122 -10.00 17.28 7.63
C ASP A 122 -8.90 16.56 8.42
N SER A 123 -9.21 15.40 9.01
CA SER A 123 -8.23 14.60 9.76
C SER A 123 -7.11 14.06 8.85
N THR A 124 -7.43 13.66 7.63
CA THR A 124 -6.45 13.20 6.65
C THR A 124 -5.61 14.37 6.14
N LYS A 125 -6.24 15.50 5.87
CA LYS A 125 -5.55 16.74 5.49
C LYS A 125 -4.56 17.18 6.57
N ASP A 126 -4.95 17.16 7.84
CA ASP A 126 -4.10 17.51 8.98
C ASP A 126 -2.91 16.55 9.10
N LEU A 127 -3.14 15.25 8.98
CA LEU A 127 -2.07 14.24 8.98
C LEU A 127 -1.08 14.48 7.85
N ILE A 128 -1.56 14.62 6.61
CA ILE A 128 -0.71 14.85 5.43
C ILE A 128 0.08 16.14 5.60
N SER A 129 -0.55 17.22 6.07
CA SER A 129 0.13 18.50 6.30
C SER A 129 1.27 18.39 7.31
N LYS A 130 1.07 17.64 8.40
CA LYS A 130 2.13 17.38 9.41
C LYS A 130 3.27 16.57 8.83
N LEU A 131 2.98 15.55 8.02
CA LEU A 131 4.00 14.73 7.38
C LEU A 131 4.83 15.53 6.37
N LEU A 132 4.18 16.36 5.57
CA LEU A 132 4.87 17.27 4.63
C LEU A 132 5.74 18.30 5.37
N ALA A 133 5.24 18.89 6.45
CA ALA A 133 6.01 19.83 7.28
C ALA A 133 7.23 19.15 7.92
N ALA A 134 7.15 17.83 8.17
CA ALA A 134 8.27 17.02 8.66
C ALA A 134 9.22 16.54 7.54
N GLY A 135 8.98 16.94 6.29
CA GLY A 135 9.87 16.64 5.16
C GLY A 135 9.68 15.27 4.52
N TYR A 136 8.50 14.68 4.63
CA TYR A 136 8.16 13.42 3.95
C TYR A 136 7.42 13.69 2.64
N VAL A 137 7.74 12.91 1.61
CA VAL A 137 6.80 12.71 0.48
C VAL A 137 5.66 11.83 0.98
N VAL A 138 4.42 12.22 0.71
CA VAL A 138 3.24 11.42 1.07
C VAL A 138 2.63 10.81 -0.18
N VAL A 139 2.41 9.50 -0.15
CA VAL A 139 1.79 8.71 -1.22
C VAL A 139 0.51 8.12 -0.67
N ALA A 140 -0.63 8.33 -1.33
CA ALA A 140 -1.92 7.83 -0.88
C ALA A 140 -2.62 7.12 -2.04
N PRO A 141 -2.37 5.80 -2.23
CA PRO A 141 -3.00 5.01 -3.29
C PRO A 141 -4.49 4.84 -3.05
N ASP A 142 -5.28 4.87 -4.13
CA ASP A 142 -6.72 4.62 -4.10
C ASP A 142 -7.07 3.12 -4.03
N TYR A 143 -6.13 2.23 -4.25
CA TYR A 143 -6.20 0.78 -4.46
C TYR A 143 -6.73 0.36 -5.84
N GLU A 144 -6.45 -0.91 -6.21
CA GLU A 144 -6.93 -1.53 -7.45
C GLU A 144 -8.46 -1.38 -7.59
N GLY A 145 -8.92 -0.99 -8.78
CA GLY A 145 -10.34 -0.87 -9.09
C GLY A 145 -11.08 0.29 -8.41
N LEU A 146 -10.36 1.23 -7.78
CA LEU A 146 -10.89 2.52 -7.36
C LEU A 146 -10.28 3.63 -8.23
N GLY A 147 -11.14 4.43 -8.85
CA GLY A 147 -10.69 5.54 -9.71
C GLY A 147 -10.24 5.16 -11.11
N THR A 148 -10.09 3.87 -11.38
CA THR A 148 -9.69 3.28 -12.66
C THR A 148 -10.60 2.10 -13.01
N PRO A 149 -10.75 1.75 -14.31
CA PRO A 149 -11.58 0.61 -14.70
C PRO A 149 -11.14 -0.69 -14.02
N GLY A 150 -12.11 -1.45 -13.54
CA GLY A 150 -11.90 -2.75 -12.90
C GLY A 150 -12.82 -2.96 -11.69
N ILE A 151 -12.68 -4.10 -11.05
CA ILE A 151 -13.41 -4.42 -9.83
C ILE A 151 -12.46 -4.21 -8.66
N HIS A 152 -12.89 -3.44 -7.65
CA HIS A 152 -12.13 -3.29 -6.41
C HIS A 152 -12.17 -4.60 -5.60
N PRO A 153 -11.01 -5.27 -5.43
CA PRO A 153 -10.95 -6.53 -4.67
C PRO A 153 -10.86 -6.23 -3.17
N PHE A 154 -11.95 -5.78 -2.60
CA PHE A 154 -12.07 -5.35 -1.21
C PHE A 154 -11.48 -6.37 -0.23
N LEU A 155 -10.61 -5.92 0.67
CA LEU A 155 -9.89 -6.74 1.67
C LEU A 155 -9.06 -7.88 1.07
N ASN A 156 -8.65 -7.77 -0.18
CA ASN A 156 -7.64 -8.65 -0.75
C ASN A 156 -6.25 -8.14 -0.39
N VAL A 157 -5.60 -8.77 0.58
CA VAL A 157 -4.30 -8.33 1.13
C VAL A 157 -3.22 -8.18 0.06
N LYS A 158 -3.21 -9.06 -0.95
CA LYS A 158 -2.23 -9.02 -2.04
C LYS A 158 -2.45 -7.82 -2.94
N SER A 159 -3.69 -7.56 -3.36
CA SER A 159 -4.04 -6.40 -4.18
C SER A 159 -3.73 -5.08 -3.46
N GLU A 160 -4.14 -4.96 -2.20
CA GLU A 160 -3.87 -3.77 -1.39
C GLU A 160 -2.38 -3.53 -1.19
N ALA A 161 -1.62 -4.60 -0.88
CA ALA A 161 -0.17 -4.54 -0.73
C ALA A 161 0.53 -4.11 -2.03
N PHE A 162 0.07 -4.61 -3.18
CA PHE A 162 0.63 -4.26 -4.48
C PHE A 162 0.26 -2.83 -4.88
N SER A 163 -0.97 -2.39 -4.57
CA SER A 163 -1.35 -0.99 -4.74
C SER A 163 -0.39 -0.05 -4.00
N ILE A 164 0.01 -0.40 -2.78
CA ILE A 164 0.96 0.38 -1.97
C ILE A 164 2.38 0.30 -2.53
N THR A 165 2.91 -0.91 -2.71
CA THR A 165 4.32 -1.10 -3.10
C THR A 165 4.60 -0.56 -4.50
N ASP A 166 3.68 -0.76 -5.43
CA ASP A 166 3.83 -0.31 -6.81
C ASP A 166 3.62 1.22 -6.92
N ALA A 167 2.76 1.82 -6.06
CA ALA A 167 2.68 3.29 -5.96
C ALA A 167 3.97 3.93 -5.44
N VAL A 168 4.64 3.31 -4.46
CA VAL A 168 5.96 3.79 -3.98
C VAL A 168 6.97 3.77 -5.11
N VAL A 169 7.00 2.67 -5.88
CA VAL A 169 7.89 2.49 -7.01
C VAL A 169 7.60 3.54 -8.10
N ALA A 170 6.33 3.72 -8.47
CA ALA A 170 5.91 4.70 -9.47
C ALA A 170 6.22 6.14 -9.02
N THR A 171 5.99 6.47 -7.74
CA THR A 171 6.32 7.79 -7.19
C THR A 171 7.81 8.08 -7.27
N ARG A 172 8.68 7.13 -6.92
CA ARG A 172 10.13 7.29 -7.06
C ARG A 172 10.54 7.53 -8.50
N ASN A 173 9.96 6.78 -9.44
CA ASN A 173 10.20 6.96 -10.87
C ASN A 173 9.76 8.35 -11.33
N TYR A 174 8.55 8.78 -10.99
CA TYR A 174 8.01 10.10 -11.30
C TYR A 174 8.90 11.24 -10.80
N LEU A 175 9.29 11.19 -9.54
CA LEU A 175 10.12 12.24 -8.93
C LEU A 175 11.56 12.23 -9.48
N SER A 176 12.13 11.06 -9.73
CA SER A 176 13.46 10.90 -10.31
C SER A 176 13.56 11.50 -11.71
N GLN A 177 12.52 11.34 -12.56
CA GLN A 177 12.46 11.96 -13.90
C GLN A 177 12.49 13.50 -13.84
N ARG A 178 12.18 14.08 -12.70
CA ARG A 178 12.18 15.52 -12.43
C ARG A 178 13.40 15.99 -11.62
N ASN A 179 14.40 15.13 -11.44
CA ASN A 179 15.59 15.37 -10.61
C ASN A 179 15.24 15.62 -9.12
N LEU A 180 14.11 15.11 -8.64
CA LEU A 180 13.68 15.16 -7.26
C LEU A 180 14.01 13.82 -6.59
N LEU A 181 14.96 13.83 -5.66
CA LEU A 181 15.46 12.61 -5.04
C LEU A 181 14.58 12.15 -3.89
N THR A 182 14.24 10.86 -3.90
CA THR A 182 13.65 10.16 -2.77
C THR A 182 14.63 9.13 -2.21
N SER A 183 14.61 8.93 -0.90
CA SER A 183 15.41 7.89 -0.27
C SER A 183 14.80 6.50 -0.47
N LYS A 184 15.56 5.44 -0.16
CA LYS A 184 15.02 4.06 -0.14
C LYS A 184 14.11 3.81 1.08
N LYS A 185 14.08 4.72 2.06
CA LYS A 185 13.26 4.59 3.26
C LYS A 185 11.82 4.92 2.96
N TRP A 186 10.91 4.04 3.37
CA TRP A 186 9.49 4.27 3.31
C TRP A 186 8.77 3.53 4.44
N VAL A 187 7.59 4.00 4.79
CA VAL A 187 6.72 3.41 5.80
C VAL A 187 5.27 3.56 5.36
N THR A 188 4.42 2.64 5.77
CA THR A 188 2.97 2.72 5.58
C THR A 188 2.28 2.98 6.91
N VAL A 189 1.36 3.92 6.91
CA VAL A 189 0.41 4.20 7.98
C VAL A 189 -0.99 3.97 7.42
N GLY A 190 -1.83 3.22 8.12
CA GLY A 190 -3.15 2.88 7.61
C GLY A 190 -4.23 2.89 8.68
N HIS A 191 -5.46 3.19 8.26
CA HIS A 191 -6.66 3.17 9.08
C HIS A 191 -7.66 2.15 8.57
N SER A 192 -8.26 1.32 9.43
CA SER A 192 -9.30 0.33 9.07
C SER A 192 -8.82 -0.60 7.95
N GLN A 193 -9.46 -0.64 6.77
CA GLN A 193 -8.98 -1.33 5.56
C GLN A 193 -7.51 -0.99 5.28
N GLY A 194 -7.10 0.28 5.44
CA GLY A 194 -5.72 0.69 5.29
C GLY A 194 -4.76 0.06 6.30
N GLY A 195 -5.22 -0.28 7.51
CA GLY A 195 -4.45 -1.06 8.47
C GLY A 195 -4.16 -2.47 7.97
N HIS A 196 -5.16 -3.14 7.36
CA HIS A 196 -5.00 -4.42 6.68
C HIS A 196 -4.03 -4.30 5.49
N ALA A 197 -4.19 -3.26 4.67
CA ALA A 197 -3.29 -2.96 3.56
C ALA A 197 -1.84 -2.72 4.03
N ALA A 198 -1.63 -2.02 5.15
CA ALA A 198 -0.32 -1.75 5.71
C ALA A 198 0.39 -3.04 6.18
N LEU A 199 -0.33 -3.97 6.80
CA LEU A 199 0.20 -5.29 7.16
C LEU A 199 0.57 -6.11 5.91
N GLY A 200 -0.27 -6.08 4.89
CA GLY A 200 0.03 -6.68 3.59
C GLY A 200 1.28 -6.07 2.95
N ALA A 201 1.41 -4.73 2.96
CA ALA A 201 2.57 -4.04 2.43
C ALA A 201 3.87 -4.41 3.16
N ALA A 202 3.82 -4.68 4.47
CA ALA A 202 4.97 -5.18 5.21
C ALA A 202 5.41 -6.57 4.72
N GLN A 203 4.46 -7.47 4.44
CA GLN A 203 4.73 -8.80 3.88
C GLN A 203 5.39 -8.72 2.50
N TYR A 204 4.98 -7.76 1.66
CA TYR A 204 5.46 -7.60 0.29
C TYR A 204 6.42 -6.41 0.10
N ALA A 205 7.04 -5.92 1.18
CA ALA A 205 7.87 -4.71 1.17
C ALA A 205 9.03 -4.75 0.18
N SER A 206 9.59 -5.94 -0.09
CA SER A 206 10.68 -6.14 -1.06
C SER A 206 10.32 -5.67 -2.48
N ARG A 207 9.02 -5.65 -2.86
CA ARG A 207 8.57 -5.13 -4.16
C ARG A 207 8.89 -3.64 -4.35
N ALA A 208 8.85 -2.85 -3.28
CA ALA A 208 9.14 -1.42 -3.32
C ALA A 208 10.63 -1.09 -3.19
N GLN A 209 11.49 -2.09 -2.98
CA GLN A 209 12.93 -1.91 -2.79
C GLN A 209 13.75 -2.19 -4.07
N LEU A 210 13.10 -2.67 -5.12
CA LEU A 210 13.76 -2.92 -6.39
C LEU A 210 14.29 -1.62 -6.97
N GLU A 211 15.57 -1.60 -7.29
CA GLU A 211 16.18 -0.49 -8.02
C GLU A 211 15.67 -0.53 -9.45
N TYR A 212 15.17 0.60 -9.92
CA TYR A 212 15.00 0.78 -11.36
C TYR A 212 16.38 0.78 -11.99
N LYS A 213 16.58 -0.18 -12.86
CA LYS A 213 17.74 -0.19 -13.75
C LYS A 213 17.38 0.48 -15.04
#